data_f54813ee96eee1194d0b31013c603f54
#
_entry.id   f54813ee96eee1194d0b31013c603f54
#
_cell.length_a   1.000
_cell.length_b   1.000
_cell.length_c   1.000
_cell.angle_alpha   90.00
_cell.angle_beta   90.00
_cell.angle_gamma   90.00
#
_symmetry.space_group_name_H-M   'P 1'
#
loop_
_entity.id
_entity.type
_entity.pdbx_description
1 polymer ?
#
loop_
_entity_poly.entity_id
_entity_poly.type
_entity_poly.pdbx_seq_one_letter_code
_entity_poly.pdbx_strand_id
1 'polypeptide(L)'
;MGKILLSILLIGITIAPALLMGADKFVNIYSARKEALILPLLKRFKKETGISYRLVTGKADGLLKRLEIEGSLSPADLFITVDAGRLQRAKQAGVLQPIDNPTLEQRIPTSLRDRENYWFGMSQRARTIIYNTKTVDATNLSTYEELASPKWKGKLCIRSSGSVYNQSLVASMIEVNGIEKTESWARGLVRNFARPPTGGDTDLLKATAAGQCDIALANTYYLGRMINSKISSERKAAQNLAVFWPNQGEGDRGVHVNVSGAGVTKYARNKKEALSLLEFLVRDKSQKWYAEVNNEYPVVEGASISKTLESFGTFKADSINLT
;
A
#
# COMPACT_ATOMS: atom_id res chain seq x y z
N MET A 1 73.20 55.59 -28.26
CA MET A 1 73.19 54.33 -27.49
C MET A 1 71.97 54.35 -26.61
N GLY A 2 70.83 53.86 -27.10
CA GLY A 2 69.55 53.81 -26.40
C GLY A 2 69.34 52.42 -25.79
N LYS A 3 69.12 52.31 -24.50
CA LYS A 3 68.77 51.08 -23.79
C LYS A 3 67.24 50.91 -23.81
N ILE A 4 66.77 49.86 -24.48
CA ILE A 4 65.35 49.47 -24.47
C ILE A 4 65.17 48.60 -23.22
N LEU A 5 64.36 49.05 -22.24
CA LEU A 5 63.89 48.25 -21.12
C LEU A 5 62.67 47.45 -21.60
N LEU A 6 62.79 46.13 -21.54
CA LEU A 6 61.72 45.19 -21.83
C LEU A 6 60.98 44.90 -20.51
N SER A 7 59.78 45.43 -20.29
CA SER A 7 58.91 45.11 -19.12
C SER A 7 58.14 43.85 -19.39
N ILE A 8 58.46 42.75 -18.67
CA ILE A 8 57.70 41.50 -18.69
C ILE A 8 56.51 41.63 -17.74
N LEU A 9 55.31 41.69 -18.30
CA LEU A 9 54.03 41.68 -17.56
C LEU A 9 53.67 40.22 -17.19
N LEU A 10 53.88 39.81 -15.93
CA LEU A 10 53.43 38.53 -15.42
C LEU A 10 51.90 38.60 -15.17
N ILE A 11 51.11 37.99 -16.04
CA ILE A 11 49.66 37.79 -15.85
C ILE A 11 49.53 36.59 -14.91
N GLY A 12 49.27 36.84 -13.64
CA GLY A 12 48.90 35.79 -12.65
C GLY A 12 47.50 35.26 -12.96
N ILE A 13 47.42 34.05 -13.49
CA ILE A 13 46.13 33.32 -13.64
C ILE A 13 45.75 32.80 -12.24
N THR A 14 44.83 33.50 -11.57
CA THR A 14 44.17 33.00 -10.38
C THR A 14 43.15 31.94 -10.79
N ILE A 15 43.50 30.67 -10.64
CA ILE A 15 42.55 29.55 -10.76
C ILE A 15 41.65 29.62 -9.52
N ALA A 16 40.49 30.22 -9.67
CA ALA A 16 39.44 30.10 -8.65
C ALA A 16 39.03 28.62 -8.54
N PRO A 17 38.96 28.03 -7.33
CA PRO A 17 38.46 26.69 -7.20
C PRO A 17 37.02 26.66 -7.67
N ALA A 18 36.71 25.99 -8.76
CA ALA A 18 35.38 25.66 -9.17
C ALA A 18 34.74 24.86 -8.03
N LEU A 19 33.86 25.49 -7.27
CA LEU A 19 32.95 24.79 -6.36
C LEU A 19 32.22 23.75 -7.22
N LEU A 20 32.62 22.48 -7.11
CA LEU A 20 31.83 21.37 -7.59
C LEU A 20 30.49 21.43 -6.80
N MET A 21 29.51 22.16 -7.34
CA MET A 21 28.13 22.02 -6.89
C MET A 21 27.76 20.58 -7.24
N GLY A 22 27.80 19.72 -6.22
CA GLY A 22 27.34 18.33 -6.36
C GLY A 22 25.95 18.36 -6.95
N ALA A 23 25.73 17.61 -8.05
CA ALA A 23 24.43 17.52 -8.67
C ALA A 23 23.37 17.20 -7.60
N ASP A 24 22.30 17.99 -7.55
CA ASP A 24 21.22 17.80 -6.59
C ASP A 24 20.69 16.36 -6.68
N LYS A 25 20.87 15.60 -5.60
CA LYS A 25 20.35 14.22 -5.52
C LYS A 25 18.84 14.26 -5.41
N PHE A 26 18.15 13.55 -6.27
CA PHE A 26 16.70 13.47 -6.24
C PHE A 26 16.19 12.10 -6.73
N VAL A 27 14.94 11.78 -6.39
CA VAL A 27 14.23 10.60 -6.85
C VAL A 27 12.92 11.01 -7.52
N ASN A 28 12.64 10.49 -8.71
CA ASN A 28 11.38 10.68 -9.42
C ASN A 28 10.42 9.54 -9.08
N ILE A 29 9.24 9.87 -8.61
CA ILE A 29 8.28 8.92 -8.06
C ILE A 29 6.97 9.00 -8.84
N TYR A 30 6.54 7.88 -9.43
CA TYR A 30 5.18 7.70 -9.93
C TYR A 30 4.39 6.96 -8.85
N SER A 31 3.38 7.61 -8.27
CA SER A 31 2.64 7.08 -7.13
C SER A 31 1.14 7.05 -7.37
N ALA A 32 0.55 5.88 -7.19
CA ALA A 32 -0.90 5.72 -7.16
C ALA A 32 -1.51 5.91 -5.76
N ARG A 33 -0.71 6.28 -4.77
CA ARG A 33 -1.22 6.67 -3.45
C ARG A 33 -1.73 8.11 -3.50
N LYS A 34 -2.78 8.40 -2.73
CA LYS A 34 -3.19 9.78 -2.49
C LYS A 34 -2.02 10.56 -1.89
N GLU A 35 -1.77 11.76 -2.38
CA GLU A 35 -0.62 12.59 -1.98
C GLU A 35 -0.52 12.76 -0.46
N ALA A 36 -1.64 13.03 0.22
CA ALA A 36 -1.69 13.17 1.67
C ALA A 36 -1.18 11.94 2.45
N LEU A 37 -1.16 10.76 1.82
CA LEU A 37 -0.73 9.49 2.42
C LEU A 37 0.74 9.14 2.15
N ILE A 38 1.49 9.98 1.46
CA ILE A 38 2.91 9.75 1.16
C ILE A 38 3.76 11.00 1.34
N LEU A 39 3.22 12.18 1.03
CA LEU A 39 3.95 13.44 1.04
C LEU A 39 4.64 13.77 2.39
N PRO A 40 4.02 13.53 3.57
CA PRO A 40 4.71 13.76 4.84
C PRO A 40 5.96 12.91 5.03
N LEU A 41 5.94 11.65 4.56
CA LEU A 41 7.11 10.77 4.57
C LEU A 41 8.20 11.27 3.62
N LEU A 42 7.84 11.72 2.42
CA LEU A 42 8.79 12.27 1.45
C LEU A 42 9.44 13.57 1.96
N LYS A 43 8.67 14.44 2.61
CA LYS A 43 9.21 15.65 3.26
C LYS A 43 10.21 15.29 4.35
N ARG A 44 9.92 14.28 5.17
CA ARG A 44 10.83 13.80 6.21
C ARG A 44 12.07 13.13 5.59
N PHE A 45 11.92 12.33 4.55
CA PHE A 45 13.02 11.75 3.79
C PHE A 45 13.99 12.82 3.30
N LYS A 46 13.48 13.87 2.63
CA LYS A 46 14.29 15.00 2.17
C LYS A 46 15.02 15.68 3.33
N LYS A 47 14.33 15.92 4.46
CA LYS A 47 14.93 16.56 5.64
C LYS A 47 16.07 15.73 6.25
N GLU A 48 15.90 14.38 6.31
CA GLU A 48 16.87 13.50 6.96
C GLU A 48 18.05 13.12 6.07
N THR A 49 17.85 13.07 4.75
CA THR A 49 18.86 12.55 3.81
C THR A 49 19.46 13.60 2.89
N GLY A 50 18.85 14.78 2.77
CA GLY A 50 19.19 15.79 1.77
C GLY A 50 18.75 15.43 0.35
N ILE A 51 18.19 14.22 0.11
CA ILE A 51 17.72 13.79 -1.21
C ILE A 51 16.36 14.43 -1.49
N SER A 52 16.25 15.17 -2.57
CA SER A 52 15.00 15.76 -3.04
C SER A 52 14.10 14.71 -3.73
N TYR A 53 12.85 15.04 -3.98
CA TYR A 53 11.93 14.16 -4.71
C TYR A 53 11.10 14.94 -5.71
N ARG A 54 10.66 14.27 -6.78
CA ARG A 54 9.65 14.74 -7.72
C ARG A 54 8.54 13.72 -7.75
N LEU A 55 7.32 14.15 -7.41
CA LEU A 55 6.18 13.27 -7.23
C LEU A 55 5.14 13.52 -8.32
N VAL A 56 4.80 12.47 -9.05
CA VAL A 56 3.66 12.43 -9.96
C VAL A 56 2.64 11.46 -9.40
N THR A 57 1.42 11.94 -9.15
CA THR A 57 0.32 11.12 -8.64
C THR A 57 -0.71 10.85 -9.74
N GLY A 58 -1.35 9.66 -9.68
CA GLY A 58 -2.36 9.28 -10.67
C GLY A 58 -3.04 7.95 -10.34
N LYS A 59 -3.93 7.52 -11.24
CA LYS A 59 -4.51 6.17 -11.16
C LYS A 59 -3.43 5.13 -11.50
N ALA A 60 -3.39 4.01 -10.77
CA ALA A 60 -2.35 3.00 -10.93
C ALA A 60 -2.21 2.48 -12.37
N ASP A 61 -3.33 2.13 -12.99
CA ASP A 61 -3.32 1.58 -14.35
C ASP A 61 -2.87 2.65 -15.38
N GLY A 62 -3.21 3.94 -15.15
CA GLY A 62 -2.73 5.05 -15.99
C GLY A 62 -1.23 5.30 -15.82
N LEU A 63 -0.69 5.22 -14.61
CA LEU A 63 0.75 5.37 -14.36
C LEU A 63 1.53 4.17 -14.90
N LEU A 64 1.00 2.96 -14.80
CA LEU A 64 1.60 1.77 -15.41
C LEU A 64 1.67 1.93 -16.93
N LYS A 65 0.55 2.30 -17.56
CA LYS A 65 0.52 2.54 -19.01
C LYS A 65 1.48 3.64 -19.44
N ARG A 66 1.61 4.67 -18.64
CA ARG A 66 2.58 5.74 -18.88
C ARG A 66 4.02 5.22 -18.85
N LEU A 67 4.40 4.39 -17.88
CA LEU A 67 5.71 3.75 -17.81
C LEU A 67 5.99 2.88 -19.04
N GLU A 68 4.99 2.12 -19.51
CA GLU A 68 5.12 1.30 -20.74
C GLU A 68 5.39 2.18 -21.98
N ILE A 69 4.63 3.27 -22.14
CA ILE A 69 4.76 4.16 -23.29
C ILE A 69 6.07 4.94 -23.27
N GLU A 70 6.45 5.47 -22.11
CA GLU A 70 7.70 6.21 -21.94
C GLU A 70 8.93 5.33 -22.12
N GLY A 71 8.86 4.04 -21.79
CA GLY A 71 9.94 3.07 -21.94
C GLY A 71 11.25 3.58 -21.33
N SER A 72 12.34 3.54 -22.11
CA SER A 72 13.68 4.02 -21.68
C SER A 72 13.77 5.53 -21.48
N LEU A 73 12.80 6.28 -21.95
CA LEU A 73 12.72 7.74 -21.77
C LEU A 73 11.99 8.14 -20.49
N SER A 74 11.40 7.17 -19.77
CA SER A 74 10.71 7.47 -18.51
C SER A 74 11.64 8.15 -17.51
N PRO A 75 11.21 9.27 -16.91
CA PRO A 75 11.97 9.90 -15.83
C PRO A 75 11.79 9.18 -14.50
N ALA A 76 10.81 8.30 -14.36
CA ALA A 76 10.47 7.68 -13.09
C ALA A 76 11.55 6.71 -12.60
N ASP A 77 11.95 6.85 -11.35
CA ASP A 77 12.88 5.94 -10.66
C ASP A 77 12.13 4.91 -9.81
N LEU A 78 10.98 5.32 -9.24
CA LEU A 78 10.12 4.46 -8.43
C LEU A 78 8.67 4.46 -8.92
N PHE A 79 8.06 3.29 -8.93
CA PHE A 79 6.62 3.10 -9.05
C PHE A 79 6.05 2.63 -7.71
N ILE A 80 5.15 3.44 -7.13
CA ILE A 80 4.49 3.16 -5.84
C ILE A 80 3.00 2.95 -6.08
N THR A 81 2.46 1.82 -5.65
CA THR A 81 1.03 1.55 -5.81
C THR A 81 0.45 0.80 -4.62
N VAL A 82 -0.86 0.68 -4.60
CA VAL A 82 -1.60 -0.15 -3.65
C VAL A 82 -2.00 -1.44 -4.33
N ASP A 83 -1.90 -2.53 -3.59
CA ASP A 83 -2.22 -3.89 -4.02
C ASP A 83 -1.09 -4.61 -4.78
N ALA A 84 -0.71 -5.77 -4.26
CA ALA A 84 0.35 -6.61 -4.84
C ALA A 84 0.03 -7.04 -6.28
N GLY A 85 -1.24 -7.30 -6.60
CA GLY A 85 -1.64 -7.63 -7.97
C GLY A 85 -1.32 -6.54 -9.00
N ARG A 86 -1.28 -5.27 -8.59
CA ARG A 86 -0.83 -4.16 -9.46
C ARG A 86 0.68 -4.12 -9.59
N LEU A 87 1.42 -4.41 -8.52
CA LEU A 87 2.87 -4.53 -8.55
C LEU A 87 3.29 -5.70 -9.43
N GLN A 88 2.58 -6.82 -9.32
CA GLN A 88 2.82 -7.99 -10.16
C GLN A 88 2.55 -7.69 -11.65
N ARG A 89 1.48 -6.97 -11.98
CA ARG A 89 1.25 -6.50 -13.36
C ARG A 89 2.38 -5.59 -13.86
N ALA A 90 2.91 -4.72 -13.02
CA ALA A 90 4.05 -3.88 -13.39
C ALA A 90 5.32 -4.70 -13.65
N LYS A 91 5.57 -5.76 -12.87
CA LYS A 91 6.63 -6.74 -13.15
C LYS A 91 6.41 -7.43 -14.49
N GLN A 92 5.21 -7.98 -14.72
CA GLN A 92 4.85 -8.70 -15.96
C GLN A 92 4.94 -7.80 -17.20
N ALA A 93 4.61 -6.51 -17.06
CA ALA A 93 4.77 -5.52 -18.12
C ALA A 93 6.25 -5.14 -18.37
N GLY A 94 7.19 -5.69 -17.61
CA GLY A 94 8.62 -5.44 -17.78
C GLY A 94 9.06 -4.01 -17.48
N VAL A 95 8.28 -3.25 -16.68
CA VAL A 95 8.59 -1.85 -16.32
C VAL A 95 9.36 -1.72 -15.02
N LEU A 96 9.56 -2.81 -14.27
CA LEU A 96 10.36 -2.88 -13.05
C LEU A 96 11.68 -3.63 -13.30
N GLN A 97 12.63 -3.46 -12.39
CA GLN A 97 13.87 -4.25 -12.36
C GLN A 97 14.01 -4.94 -11.00
N PRO A 98 14.68 -6.11 -10.94
CA PRO A 98 14.97 -6.77 -9.66
C PRO A 98 16.00 -5.96 -8.87
N ILE A 99 15.88 -6.03 -7.54
CA ILE A 99 16.74 -5.31 -6.61
C ILE A 99 17.35 -6.31 -5.65
N ASP A 100 18.67 -6.38 -5.63
CA ASP A 100 19.43 -7.00 -4.57
C ASP A 100 19.69 -5.94 -3.48
N ASN A 101 18.96 -6.07 -2.36
CA ASN A 101 19.08 -5.16 -1.22
C ASN A 101 18.87 -5.91 0.10
N PRO A 102 19.95 -6.30 0.78
CA PRO A 102 19.87 -7.08 2.01
C PRO A 102 19.02 -6.42 3.12
N THR A 103 19.02 -5.08 3.21
CA THR A 103 18.20 -4.35 4.20
C THR A 103 16.71 -4.58 3.96
N LEU A 104 16.25 -4.47 2.71
CA LEU A 104 14.84 -4.70 2.37
C LEU A 104 14.46 -6.16 2.56
N GLU A 105 15.33 -7.08 2.15
CA GLU A 105 15.10 -8.51 2.23
C GLU A 105 15.05 -9.03 3.68
N GLN A 106 15.87 -8.49 4.54
CA GLN A 106 15.87 -8.83 5.96
C GLN A 106 14.66 -8.25 6.70
N ARG A 107 14.23 -7.03 6.32
CA ARG A 107 13.16 -6.34 7.05
C ARG A 107 11.75 -6.68 6.57
N ILE A 108 11.59 -7.15 5.34
CA ILE A 108 10.28 -7.43 4.76
C ILE A 108 10.12 -8.95 4.58
N PRO A 109 9.14 -9.59 5.25
CA PRO A 109 8.86 -11.00 5.08
C PRO A 109 8.66 -11.42 3.62
N THR A 110 9.07 -12.63 3.26
CA THR A 110 8.96 -13.16 1.89
C THR A 110 7.53 -13.19 1.36
N SER A 111 6.54 -13.34 2.23
CA SER A 111 5.12 -13.27 1.87
C SER A 111 4.66 -11.87 1.44
N LEU A 112 5.38 -10.80 1.82
CA LEU A 112 5.03 -9.41 1.57
C LEU A 112 5.92 -8.73 0.53
N ARG A 113 6.71 -9.50 -0.24
CA ARG A 113 7.54 -9.02 -1.34
C ARG A 113 7.55 -10.00 -2.51
N ASP A 114 7.96 -9.53 -3.67
CA ASP A 114 8.16 -10.39 -4.83
C ASP A 114 9.27 -11.41 -4.59
N ARG A 115 9.06 -12.67 -5.03
CA ARG A 115 10.04 -13.75 -4.88
C ARG A 115 11.38 -13.48 -5.57
N GLU A 116 11.33 -12.69 -6.65
CA GLU A 116 12.52 -12.27 -7.42
C GLU A 116 12.90 -10.81 -7.15
N ASN A 117 12.36 -10.20 -6.08
CA ASN A 117 12.70 -8.85 -5.62
C ASN A 117 12.41 -7.71 -6.60
N TYR A 118 11.41 -7.83 -7.49
CA TYR A 118 10.97 -6.72 -8.36
C TYR A 118 10.18 -5.66 -7.61
N TRP A 119 9.52 -6.03 -6.51
CA TRP A 119 8.78 -5.09 -5.67
C TRP A 119 8.78 -5.53 -4.20
N PHE A 120 8.58 -4.56 -3.33
CA PHE A 120 8.58 -4.72 -1.88
C PHE A 120 7.35 -4.05 -1.27
N GLY A 121 6.72 -4.72 -0.30
CA GLY A 121 5.67 -4.12 0.52
C GLY A 121 6.25 -3.03 1.43
N MET A 122 5.53 -1.91 1.55
CA MET A 122 5.91 -0.79 2.42
C MET A 122 4.96 -0.61 3.59
N SER A 123 3.73 -1.06 3.45
CA SER A 123 2.72 -1.18 4.50
C SER A 123 1.73 -2.28 4.12
N GLN A 124 1.03 -2.86 5.09
CA GLN A 124 0.03 -3.88 4.83
C GLN A 124 -1.34 -3.49 5.39
N ARG A 125 -2.37 -4.12 4.87
CA ARG A 125 -3.75 -4.01 5.32
C ARG A 125 -4.42 -5.36 5.28
N ALA A 126 -5.33 -5.59 6.21
CA ALA A 126 -6.22 -6.73 6.16
C ALA A 126 -7.55 -6.33 5.50
N ARG A 127 -8.07 -7.18 4.62
CA ARG A 127 -9.44 -7.09 4.14
C ARG A 127 -10.28 -8.01 4.98
N THR A 128 -11.08 -7.45 5.86
CA THR A 128 -11.73 -8.20 6.92
C THR A 128 -13.25 -8.02 6.92
N ILE A 129 -13.93 -8.73 7.79
CA ILE A 129 -15.34 -8.55 8.10
C ILE A 129 -15.46 -7.38 9.08
N ILE A 130 -16.25 -6.38 8.72
CA ILE A 130 -16.64 -5.28 9.61
C ILE A 130 -18.15 -5.35 9.76
N TYR A 131 -18.64 -5.45 10.98
CA TYR A 131 -20.03 -5.72 11.27
C TYR A 131 -20.65 -4.66 12.19
N ASN A 132 -21.98 -4.53 12.11
CA ASN A 132 -22.75 -3.66 13.00
C ASN A 132 -23.00 -4.40 14.32
N THR A 133 -22.46 -3.85 15.40
CA THR A 133 -22.52 -4.46 16.74
C THR A 133 -23.92 -4.51 17.35
N LYS A 134 -24.89 -3.80 16.77
CA LYS A 134 -26.30 -3.78 17.21
C LYS A 134 -27.15 -4.85 16.55
N THR A 135 -26.72 -5.38 15.39
CA THR A 135 -27.53 -6.30 14.59
C THR A 135 -26.86 -7.67 14.40
N VAL A 136 -25.56 -7.78 14.68
CA VAL A 136 -24.80 -9.03 14.53
C VAL A 136 -24.15 -9.41 15.85
N ASP A 137 -24.42 -10.61 16.30
CA ASP A 137 -23.63 -11.27 17.33
C ASP A 137 -22.37 -11.87 16.68
N ALA A 138 -21.20 -11.47 17.16
CA ALA A 138 -19.91 -11.90 16.63
C ALA A 138 -19.69 -13.42 16.68
N THR A 139 -20.38 -14.14 17.61
CA THR A 139 -20.33 -15.60 17.72
C THR A 139 -20.91 -16.32 16.48
N ASN A 140 -21.71 -15.62 15.68
CA ASN A 140 -22.24 -16.13 14.41
C ASN A 140 -21.27 -15.96 13.22
N LEU A 141 -20.16 -15.24 13.40
CA LEU A 141 -19.14 -15.02 12.37
C LEU A 141 -18.03 -16.06 12.50
N SER A 142 -17.45 -16.48 11.39
CA SER A 142 -16.34 -17.46 11.40
C SER A 142 -15.34 -17.22 10.27
N THR A 143 -15.68 -17.56 9.04
CA THR A 143 -14.78 -17.53 7.88
C THR A 143 -15.33 -16.65 6.75
N TYR A 144 -14.51 -16.37 5.74
CA TYR A 144 -15.01 -15.76 4.50
C TYR A 144 -16.01 -16.67 3.79
N GLU A 145 -15.75 -17.97 3.82
CA GLU A 145 -16.57 -19.00 3.19
C GLU A 145 -18.00 -19.00 3.75
N GLU A 146 -18.12 -18.82 5.04
CA GLU A 146 -19.42 -18.79 5.75
C GLU A 146 -20.30 -17.61 5.34
N LEU A 147 -19.73 -16.53 4.82
CA LEU A 147 -20.52 -15.39 4.31
C LEU A 147 -21.39 -15.76 3.10
N ALA A 148 -21.14 -16.89 2.43
CA ALA A 148 -21.99 -17.42 1.36
C ALA A 148 -23.22 -18.19 1.87
N SER A 149 -23.29 -18.47 3.19
CA SER A 149 -24.40 -19.16 3.82
C SER A 149 -25.72 -18.37 3.70
N PRO A 150 -26.86 -19.03 3.47
CA PRO A 150 -28.18 -18.37 3.40
C PRO A 150 -28.58 -17.55 4.63
N LYS A 151 -27.99 -17.81 5.81
CA LYS A 151 -28.26 -17.01 7.03
C LYS A 151 -27.91 -15.53 6.88
N TRP A 152 -27.03 -15.21 5.93
CA TRP A 152 -26.60 -13.83 5.62
C TRP A 152 -27.40 -13.17 4.49
N LYS A 153 -28.50 -13.79 4.02
CA LYS A 153 -29.32 -13.24 2.94
C LYS A 153 -29.80 -11.82 3.26
N GLY A 154 -29.52 -10.89 2.34
CA GLY A 154 -29.91 -9.48 2.50
C GLY A 154 -29.10 -8.71 3.54
N LYS A 155 -27.91 -9.21 3.97
CA LYS A 155 -27.13 -8.62 5.07
C LYS A 155 -25.78 -8.06 4.68
N LEU A 156 -25.28 -8.37 3.47
CA LEU A 156 -23.93 -8.03 3.06
C LEU A 156 -23.85 -6.77 2.22
N CYS A 157 -22.90 -5.90 2.54
CA CYS A 157 -22.45 -4.80 1.70
C CYS A 157 -21.02 -5.03 1.23
N ILE A 158 -20.84 -5.09 -0.09
CA ILE A 158 -19.52 -5.33 -0.72
C ILE A 158 -19.35 -4.38 -1.89
N ARG A 159 -18.12 -4.04 -2.24
CA ARG A 159 -17.79 -3.28 -3.44
C ARG A 159 -18.05 -4.10 -4.70
N SER A 160 -18.14 -3.42 -5.85
CA SER A 160 -18.27 -4.10 -7.15
C SER A 160 -17.03 -5.01 -7.43
N SER A 161 -17.20 -5.95 -8.35
CA SER A 161 -16.13 -6.85 -8.84
C SER A 161 -14.96 -6.10 -9.50
N GLY A 162 -15.17 -4.87 -9.96
CA GLY A 162 -14.11 -3.99 -10.46
C GLY A 162 -13.16 -3.46 -9.37
N SER A 163 -13.44 -3.70 -8.09
CA SER A 163 -12.55 -3.32 -6.99
C SER A 163 -11.35 -4.25 -6.93
N VAL A 164 -10.13 -3.71 -7.07
CA VAL A 164 -8.89 -4.47 -6.93
C VAL A 164 -8.81 -5.22 -5.59
N TYR A 165 -9.38 -4.67 -4.50
CA TYR A 165 -9.37 -5.32 -3.19
C TYR A 165 -10.24 -6.58 -3.15
N ASN A 166 -11.38 -6.59 -3.89
CA ASN A 166 -12.18 -7.78 -4.05
C ASN A 166 -11.48 -8.80 -4.95
N GLN A 167 -10.88 -8.33 -6.06
CA GLN A 167 -10.14 -9.19 -6.98
C GLN A 167 -9.00 -9.93 -6.26
N SER A 168 -8.23 -9.22 -5.41
CA SER A 168 -7.16 -9.84 -4.62
C SER A 168 -7.69 -10.84 -3.59
N LEU A 169 -8.80 -10.55 -2.91
CA LEU A 169 -9.43 -11.53 -2.02
C LEU A 169 -9.89 -12.77 -2.81
N VAL A 170 -10.57 -12.58 -3.93
CA VAL A 170 -11.03 -13.70 -4.78
C VAL A 170 -9.83 -14.51 -5.29
N ALA A 171 -8.75 -13.85 -5.73
CA ALA A 171 -7.53 -14.54 -6.16
C ALA A 171 -6.94 -15.41 -5.03
N SER A 172 -6.89 -14.87 -3.80
CA SER A 172 -6.44 -15.64 -2.64
C SER A 172 -7.37 -16.81 -2.29
N MET A 173 -8.68 -16.66 -2.50
CA MET A 173 -9.65 -17.76 -2.35
C MET A 173 -9.46 -18.84 -3.41
N ILE A 174 -9.15 -18.46 -4.66
CA ILE A 174 -8.86 -19.41 -5.73
C ILE A 174 -7.60 -20.22 -5.41
N GLU A 175 -6.56 -19.58 -4.93
CA GLU A 175 -5.31 -20.25 -4.57
C GLU A 175 -5.51 -21.31 -3.48
N VAL A 176 -6.34 -21.01 -2.47
CA VAL A 176 -6.57 -21.92 -1.35
C VAL A 176 -7.64 -22.96 -1.64
N ASN A 177 -8.76 -22.57 -2.24
CA ASN A 177 -9.96 -23.37 -2.35
C ASN A 177 -10.18 -23.95 -3.76
N GLY A 178 -9.43 -23.48 -4.76
CA GLY A 178 -9.63 -23.77 -6.18
C GLY A 178 -10.76 -22.94 -6.80
N ILE A 179 -10.81 -22.94 -8.13
CA ILE A 179 -11.72 -22.11 -8.94
C ILE A 179 -13.19 -22.45 -8.65
N GLU A 180 -13.57 -23.72 -8.70
CA GLU A 180 -14.96 -24.16 -8.58
C GLU A 180 -15.60 -23.80 -7.23
N LYS A 181 -14.88 -24.05 -6.13
CA LYS A 181 -15.35 -23.71 -4.79
C LYS A 181 -15.45 -22.20 -4.62
N THR A 182 -14.48 -21.44 -5.15
CA THR A 182 -14.49 -19.98 -5.09
C THR A 182 -15.61 -19.38 -5.92
N GLU A 183 -15.92 -19.94 -7.09
CA GLU A 183 -17.06 -19.52 -7.89
C GLU A 183 -18.39 -19.78 -7.16
N SER A 184 -18.55 -20.97 -6.58
CA SER A 184 -19.72 -21.30 -5.75
C SER A 184 -19.90 -20.34 -4.58
N TRP A 185 -18.80 -20.06 -3.87
CA TRP A 185 -18.76 -19.05 -2.81
C TRP A 185 -19.16 -17.66 -3.32
N ALA A 186 -18.60 -17.19 -4.41
CA ALA A 186 -18.90 -15.87 -4.96
C ALA A 186 -20.39 -15.75 -5.36
N ARG A 187 -20.98 -16.79 -5.94
CA ARG A 187 -22.42 -16.86 -6.24
C ARG A 187 -23.27 -16.80 -4.96
N GLY A 188 -22.85 -17.52 -3.91
CA GLY A 188 -23.49 -17.46 -2.60
C GLY A 188 -23.41 -16.07 -1.98
N LEU A 189 -22.24 -15.46 -2.02
CA LEU A 189 -22.01 -14.11 -1.53
C LEU A 189 -22.91 -13.08 -2.21
N VAL A 190 -23.04 -13.15 -3.55
CA VAL A 190 -23.91 -12.24 -4.33
C VAL A 190 -25.38 -12.39 -3.94
N ARG A 191 -25.86 -13.62 -3.66
CA ARG A 191 -27.24 -13.85 -3.20
C ARG A 191 -27.54 -13.21 -1.84
N ASN A 192 -26.49 -12.92 -1.06
CA ASN A 192 -26.58 -12.38 0.29
C ASN A 192 -26.43 -10.86 0.35
N PHE A 193 -26.27 -10.20 -0.80
CA PHE A 193 -26.18 -8.74 -0.82
C PHE A 193 -27.46 -8.08 -0.33
N ALA A 194 -27.34 -7.10 0.57
CA ALA A 194 -28.43 -6.26 1.02
C ALA A 194 -28.88 -5.26 -0.04
N ARG A 195 -27.94 -4.86 -0.91
CA ARG A 195 -28.14 -3.88 -1.98
C ARG A 195 -27.15 -4.11 -3.12
N PRO A 196 -27.40 -3.57 -4.33
CA PRO A 196 -26.41 -3.58 -5.39
C PRO A 196 -25.06 -2.97 -4.93
N PRO A 197 -23.90 -3.53 -5.36
CA PRO A 197 -22.60 -3.01 -5.00
C PRO A 197 -22.38 -1.58 -5.53
N THR A 198 -22.25 -0.62 -4.61
CA THR A 198 -22.04 0.80 -4.94
C THR A 198 -21.07 1.43 -3.96
N GLY A 199 -20.33 2.46 -4.41
CA GLY A 199 -19.43 3.23 -3.58
C GLY A 199 -18.11 2.55 -3.23
N GLY A 200 -17.36 3.16 -2.31
CA GLY A 200 -16.10 2.67 -1.77
C GLY A 200 -16.28 2.05 -0.38
N ASP A 201 -15.18 1.55 0.21
CA ASP A 201 -15.25 0.91 1.54
C ASP A 201 -15.80 1.87 2.63
N THR A 202 -15.49 3.18 2.58
CA THR A 202 -16.08 4.15 3.52
C THR A 202 -17.59 4.22 3.39
N ASP A 203 -18.13 4.16 2.15
CA ASP A 203 -19.58 4.20 1.92
C ASP A 203 -20.25 2.91 2.44
N LEU A 204 -19.56 1.75 2.28
CA LEU A 204 -20.02 0.49 2.84
C LEU A 204 -20.07 0.55 4.37
N LEU A 205 -19.04 1.07 5.02
CA LEU A 205 -19.00 1.19 6.48
C LEU A 205 -20.10 2.14 7.01
N LYS A 206 -20.34 3.26 6.32
CA LYS A 206 -21.43 4.16 6.67
C LYS A 206 -22.80 3.49 6.50
N ALA A 207 -22.98 2.72 5.44
CA ALA A 207 -24.22 1.96 5.21
C ALA A 207 -24.44 0.88 6.28
N THR A 208 -23.37 0.16 6.65
CA THR A 208 -23.41 -0.85 7.73
C THR A 208 -23.71 -0.20 9.08
N ALA A 209 -23.07 0.91 9.41
CA ALA A 209 -23.33 1.65 10.65
C ALA A 209 -24.79 2.19 10.73
N ALA A 210 -25.40 2.49 9.58
CA ALA A 210 -26.78 2.96 9.47
C ALA A 210 -27.82 1.81 9.39
N GLY A 211 -27.39 0.55 9.42
CA GLY A 211 -28.28 -0.61 9.36
C GLY A 211 -28.84 -0.93 7.98
N GLN A 212 -28.28 -0.37 6.88
CA GLN A 212 -28.64 -0.75 5.52
C GLN A 212 -28.10 -2.14 5.13
N CYS A 213 -27.09 -2.61 5.83
CA CYS A 213 -26.54 -3.95 5.83
C CYS A 213 -25.95 -4.24 7.20
N ASP A 214 -25.80 -5.51 7.53
CA ASP A 214 -25.30 -5.94 8.81
C ASP A 214 -23.75 -6.09 8.79
N ILE A 215 -23.22 -6.44 7.63
CA ILE A 215 -21.82 -6.80 7.42
C ILE A 215 -21.26 -6.10 6.17
N ALA A 216 -20.03 -5.61 6.29
CA ALA A 216 -19.22 -5.14 5.16
C ALA A 216 -17.91 -5.93 5.06
N LEU A 217 -17.48 -6.28 3.83
CA LEU A 217 -16.10 -6.66 3.56
C LEU A 217 -15.30 -5.42 3.17
N ALA A 218 -14.39 -4.99 4.05
CA ALA A 218 -13.63 -3.76 3.86
C ALA A 218 -12.19 -3.89 4.40
N ASN A 219 -11.32 -3.01 3.92
CA ASN A 219 -9.98 -2.92 4.49
C ASN A 219 -10.02 -2.19 5.84
N THR A 220 -9.26 -2.69 6.80
CA THR A 220 -9.20 -2.20 8.19
C THR A 220 -8.96 -0.70 8.32
N TYR A 221 -8.08 -0.13 7.49
CA TYR A 221 -7.73 1.28 7.58
C TYR A 221 -8.89 2.25 7.31
N TYR A 222 -9.96 1.80 6.64
CA TYR A 222 -11.14 2.65 6.46
C TYR A 222 -11.88 2.86 7.77
N LEU A 223 -12.05 1.80 8.57
CA LEU A 223 -12.62 1.94 9.92
C LEU A 223 -11.69 2.76 10.80
N GLY A 224 -10.38 2.50 10.77
CA GLY A 224 -9.40 3.31 11.51
C GLY A 224 -9.49 4.80 11.19
N ARG A 225 -9.67 5.16 9.92
CA ARG A 225 -9.89 6.57 9.52
C ARG A 225 -11.20 7.14 10.03
N MET A 226 -12.27 6.35 10.06
CA MET A 226 -13.55 6.81 10.62
C MET A 226 -13.45 7.05 12.12
N ILE A 227 -12.78 6.18 12.86
CA ILE A 227 -12.52 6.34 14.30
C ILE A 227 -11.73 7.63 14.56
N ASN A 228 -10.70 7.90 13.77
CA ASN A 228 -9.80 9.05 13.92
C ASN A 228 -10.26 10.29 13.12
N SER A 229 -11.49 10.27 12.54
CA SER A 229 -11.97 11.36 11.69
C SER A 229 -12.21 12.64 12.48
N LYS A 230 -11.94 13.79 11.86
CA LYS A 230 -12.34 15.10 12.38
C LYS A 230 -13.85 15.31 12.30
N ILE A 231 -14.55 14.57 11.44
CA ILE A 231 -16.00 14.66 11.21
C ILE A 231 -16.73 13.85 12.28
N SER A 232 -17.53 14.51 13.11
CA SER A 232 -18.24 13.88 14.24
C SER A 232 -19.18 12.77 13.81
N SER A 233 -19.89 12.91 12.69
CA SER A 233 -20.78 11.86 12.16
C SER A 233 -20.05 10.58 11.77
N GLU A 234 -18.82 10.68 11.27
CA GLU A 234 -17.99 9.50 10.97
C GLU A 234 -17.55 8.78 12.24
N ARG A 235 -17.11 9.52 13.26
CA ARG A 235 -16.77 8.92 14.56
C ARG A 235 -17.99 8.24 15.21
N LYS A 236 -19.17 8.87 15.17
CA LYS A 236 -20.42 8.27 15.68
C LYS A 236 -20.80 6.99 14.92
N ALA A 237 -20.66 7.01 13.60
CA ALA A 237 -20.90 5.81 12.79
C ALA A 237 -19.92 4.68 13.16
N ALA A 238 -18.64 4.99 13.34
CA ALA A 238 -17.62 4.01 13.70
C ALA A 238 -17.90 3.30 15.05
N GLN A 239 -18.59 3.97 16.00
CA GLN A 239 -18.95 3.39 17.29
C GLN A 239 -19.93 2.21 17.19
N ASN A 240 -20.66 2.10 16.09
CA ASN A 240 -21.57 0.99 15.84
C ASN A 240 -20.91 -0.18 15.09
N LEU A 241 -19.62 -0.08 14.81
CA LEU A 241 -18.89 -1.05 13.98
C LEU A 241 -17.76 -1.72 14.78
N ALA A 242 -17.54 -2.99 14.51
CA ALA A 242 -16.39 -3.72 15.02
C ALA A 242 -15.73 -4.55 13.92
N VAL A 243 -14.45 -4.86 14.11
CA VAL A 243 -13.68 -5.78 13.26
C VAL A 243 -13.91 -7.21 13.75
N PHE A 244 -14.15 -8.11 12.81
CA PHE A 244 -14.09 -9.54 13.04
C PHE A 244 -13.04 -10.13 12.10
N TRP A 245 -12.11 -10.90 12.66
CA TRP A 245 -11.05 -11.58 11.93
C TRP A 245 -11.53 -12.93 11.43
N PRO A 246 -11.78 -13.11 10.13
CA PRO A 246 -12.22 -14.41 9.60
C PRO A 246 -11.07 -15.41 9.56
N ASN A 247 -11.40 -16.70 9.49
CA ASN A 247 -10.47 -17.81 9.31
C ASN A 247 -9.36 -17.87 10.39
N GLN A 248 -9.72 -17.72 11.66
CA GLN A 248 -8.76 -17.74 12.79
C GLN A 248 -8.72 -19.08 13.55
N GLY A 249 -9.57 -20.05 13.17
CA GLY A 249 -9.59 -21.37 13.77
C GLY A 249 -8.30 -22.16 13.55
N GLU A 250 -8.12 -23.25 14.29
CA GLU A 250 -7.04 -24.19 14.07
C GLU A 250 -7.15 -24.78 12.63
N GLY A 251 -6.05 -24.77 11.90
CA GLY A 251 -6.04 -25.19 10.48
C GLY A 251 -6.56 -24.17 9.46
N ASP A 252 -7.26 -23.11 9.90
CA ASP A 252 -7.73 -22.07 9.00
C ASP A 252 -6.57 -21.26 8.39
N ARG A 253 -6.79 -20.69 7.21
CA ARG A 253 -5.78 -19.94 6.44
C ARG A 253 -5.33 -18.60 7.06
N GLY A 254 -6.14 -18.00 7.90
CA GLY A 254 -5.95 -16.63 8.38
C GLY A 254 -6.68 -15.59 7.51
N VAL A 255 -6.63 -14.33 7.95
CA VAL A 255 -7.25 -13.21 7.24
C VAL A 255 -6.41 -12.79 6.04
N HIS A 256 -7.07 -12.50 4.91
CA HIS A 256 -6.40 -11.97 3.71
C HIS A 256 -5.74 -10.63 4.01
N VAL A 257 -4.43 -10.58 3.81
CA VAL A 257 -3.61 -9.37 3.85
C VAL A 257 -3.11 -9.02 2.47
N ASN A 258 -2.84 -7.74 2.25
CA ASN A 258 -2.24 -7.26 1.02
C ASN A 258 -1.41 -6.01 1.30
N VAL A 259 -0.56 -5.59 0.37
CA VAL A 259 0.42 -4.52 0.59
C VAL A 259 0.15 -3.27 -0.25
N SER A 260 0.55 -2.12 0.28
CA SER A 260 0.99 -1.01 -0.54
C SER A 260 2.49 -1.16 -0.69
N GLY A 261 2.99 -1.10 -1.91
CA GLY A 261 4.39 -1.40 -2.14
C GLY A 261 5.00 -0.56 -3.26
N ALA A 262 6.27 -0.79 -3.50
CA ALA A 262 7.05 -0.05 -4.49
C ALA A 262 8.05 -0.96 -5.19
N GLY A 263 8.36 -0.63 -6.44
CA GLY A 263 9.43 -1.23 -7.24
C GLY A 263 10.25 -0.15 -7.93
N VAL A 264 11.53 -0.41 -8.13
CA VAL A 264 12.41 0.44 -8.95
C VAL A 264 12.08 0.21 -10.41
N THR A 265 11.90 1.29 -11.15
CA THR A 265 11.59 1.18 -12.58
C THR A 265 12.78 0.64 -13.36
N LYS A 266 12.51 -0.03 -14.48
CA LYS A 266 13.54 -0.69 -15.30
C LYS A 266 14.67 0.24 -15.73
N TYR A 267 14.33 1.49 -16.03
CA TYR A 267 15.28 2.49 -16.55
C TYR A 267 15.56 3.62 -15.56
N ALA A 268 15.42 3.34 -14.25
CA ALA A 268 15.70 4.31 -13.19
C ALA A 268 17.11 4.89 -13.32
N ARG A 269 17.18 6.22 -13.46
CA ARG A 269 18.45 6.95 -13.59
C ARG A 269 19.05 7.27 -12.21
N ASN A 270 18.20 7.41 -11.19
CA ASN A 270 18.58 7.71 -9.81
C ASN A 270 18.31 6.48 -8.92
N LYS A 271 18.80 5.29 -9.36
CA LYS A 271 18.57 4.02 -8.65
C LYS A 271 19.04 4.07 -7.20
N LYS A 272 20.20 4.71 -6.93
CA LYS A 272 20.75 4.82 -5.57
C LYS A 272 19.82 5.61 -4.64
N GLU A 273 19.29 6.71 -5.10
CA GLU A 273 18.33 7.57 -4.38
C GLU A 273 16.99 6.86 -4.19
N ALA A 274 16.55 6.10 -5.19
CA ALA A 274 15.37 5.25 -5.11
C ALA A 274 15.51 4.17 -4.03
N LEU A 275 16.63 3.47 -3.97
CA LEU A 275 16.93 2.49 -2.92
C LEU A 275 16.98 3.14 -1.53
N SER A 276 17.64 4.30 -1.42
CA SER A 276 17.65 5.06 -0.16
C SER A 276 16.24 5.42 0.33
N LEU A 277 15.33 5.75 -0.58
CA LEU A 277 13.94 6.00 -0.21
C LEU A 277 13.23 4.72 0.23
N LEU A 278 13.40 3.59 -0.47
CA LEU A 278 12.82 2.32 -0.06
C LEU A 278 13.29 1.89 1.34
N GLU A 279 14.59 1.97 1.60
CA GLU A 279 15.16 1.70 2.93
C GLU A 279 14.61 2.65 4.01
N PHE A 280 14.44 3.94 3.67
CA PHE A 280 13.84 4.90 4.57
C PHE A 280 12.38 4.53 4.92
N LEU A 281 11.59 4.07 3.95
CA LEU A 281 10.19 3.71 4.15
C LEU A 281 10.02 2.48 5.06
N VAL A 282 11.00 1.60 5.16
CA VAL A 282 10.98 0.43 6.06
C VAL A 282 11.64 0.67 7.41
N ARG A 283 12.17 1.87 7.70
CA ARG A 283 12.65 2.21 9.04
C ARG A 283 11.52 2.23 10.06
N ASP A 284 11.79 1.91 11.31
CA ASP A 284 10.78 1.84 12.38
C ASP A 284 9.93 3.10 12.50
N LYS A 285 10.56 4.28 12.42
CA LYS A 285 9.85 5.57 12.43
C LYS A 285 8.88 5.75 11.25
N SER A 286 9.21 5.19 10.08
CA SER A 286 8.34 5.24 8.91
C SER A 286 7.20 4.23 9.03
N GLN A 287 7.49 3.04 9.54
CA GLN A 287 6.50 2.00 9.79
C GLN A 287 5.49 2.44 10.87
N LYS A 288 5.97 3.03 11.96
CA LYS A 288 5.11 3.65 12.98
C LYS A 288 4.21 4.74 12.38
N TRP A 289 4.74 5.57 11.48
CA TRP A 289 3.94 6.59 10.81
C TRP A 289 2.83 6.00 9.94
N TYR A 290 3.08 4.90 9.21
CA TYR A 290 2.03 4.20 8.46
C TYR A 290 0.90 3.72 9.40
N ALA A 291 1.25 3.20 10.56
CA ALA A 291 0.29 2.72 11.55
C ALA A 291 -0.53 3.88 12.16
N GLU A 292 0.12 4.97 12.53
CA GLU A 292 -0.52 6.08 13.24
C GLU A 292 -1.35 6.99 12.33
N VAL A 293 -0.85 7.27 11.12
CA VAL A 293 -1.46 8.26 10.22
C VAL A 293 -2.33 7.61 9.15
N ASN A 294 -1.85 6.53 8.54
CA ASN A 294 -2.59 5.85 7.49
C ASN A 294 -3.51 4.75 8.02
N ASN A 295 -3.36 4.33 9.29
CA ASN A 295 -4.01 3.17 9.90
C ASN A 295 -3.74 1.88 9.11
N GLU A 296 -2.54 1.75 8.55
CA GLU A 296 -2.04 0.56 7.85
C GLU A 296 -1.05 -0.17 8.76
N TYR A 297 -1.07 -1.49 8.75
CA TYR A 297 -0.14 -2.29 9.54
C TYR A 297 1.28 -2.19 8.97
N PRO A 298 2.31 -2.21 9.83
CA PRO A 298 3.70 -2.31 9.38
C PRO A 298 3.94 -3.61 8.60
N VAL A 299 4.89 -3.57 7.66
CA VAL A 299 5.44 -4.78 7.03
C VAL A 299 6.65 -5.32 7.80
N VAL A 300 7.24 -4.51 8.66
CA VAL A 300 8.39 -4.87 9.47
C VAL A 300 7.91 -5.49 10.78
N GLU A 301 8.38 -6.70 11.04
CA GLU A 301 8.04 -7.44 12.26
C GLU A 301 8.50 -6.68 13.53
N GLY A 302 7.68 -6.71 14.57
CA GLY A 302 7.95 -6.01 15.83
C GLY A 302 7.81 -4.48 15.79
N ALA A 303 7.49 -3.89 14.63
CA ALA A 303 7.25 -2.46 14.56
C ALA A 303 5.98 -2.04 15.31
N SER A 304 6.03 -0.90 16.00
CA SER A 304 4.90 -0.38 16.79
C SER A 304 3.69 -0.07 15.91
N ILE A 305 2.51 -0.45 16.39
CA ILE A 305 1.21 -0.10 15.80
C ILE A 305 0.52 1.01 16.60
N SER A 306 -0.53 1.59 16.04
CA SER A 306 -1.31 2.63 16.71
C SER A 306 -2.35 2.02 17.68
N LYS A 307 -2.78 2.81 18.68
CA LYS A 307 -3.89 2.41 19.58
C LYS A 307 -5.15 2.01 18.82
N THR A 308 -5.43 2.64 17.67
CA THR A 308 -6.56 2.27 16.81
C THR A 308 -6.38 0.87 16.22
N LEU A 309 -5.18 0.53 15.74
CA LEU A 309 -4.91 -0.82 15.23
C LEU A 309 -4.88 -1.86 16.37
N GLU A 310 -4.35 -1.50 17.53
CA GLU A 310 -4.39 -2.35 18.74
C GLU A 310 -5.83 -2.67 19.14
N SER A 311 -6.76 -1.70 19.04
CA SER A 311 -8.17 -1.90 19.39
C SER A 311 -8.90 -2.88 18.46
N PHE A 312 -8.34 -3.22 17.31
CA PHE A 312 -8.88 -4.27 16.43
C PHE A 312 -8.48 -5.69 16.85
N GLY A 313 -7.61 -5.82 17.86
CA GLY A 313 -7.10 -7.09 18.33
C GLY A 313 -6.00 -7.68 17.44
N THR A 314 -5.52 -8.85 17.83
CA THR A 314 -4.52 -9.63 17.08
C THR A 314 -5.19 -10.56 16.07
N PHE A 315 -4.46 -10.93 15.04
CA PHE A 315 -4.96 -11.84 14.02
C PHE A 315 -3.84 -12.69 13.41
N LYS A 316 -4.21 -13.87 12.96
CA LYS A 316 -3.40 -14.69 12.06
C LYS A 316 -3.60 -14.21 10.64
N ALA A 317 -2.54 -13.71 10.02
CA ALA A 317 -2.56 -13.35 8.61
C ALA A 317 -2.45 -14.60 7.73
N ASP A 318 -3.06 -14.51 6.54
CA ASP A 318 -2.84 -15.51 5.50
C ASP A 318 -1.37 -15.51 5.05
N SER A 319 -0.77 -16.68 4.97
CA SER A 319 0.64 -16.88 4.59
C SER A 319 0.88 -16.98 3.08
N ILE A 320 -0.16 -16.82 2.26
CA ILE A 320 -0.02 -16.84 0.80
C ILE A 320 0.96 -15.76 0.38
N ASN A 321 1.93 -16.15 -0.47
CA ASN A 321 2.77 -15.18 -1.13
C ASN A 321 1.91 -14.39 -2.15
N LEU A 322 2.06 -13.07 -2.18
CA LEU A 322 1.23 -12.17 -2.96
C LEU A 322 1.65 -12.04 -4.44
N THR A 323 2.63 -12.84 -4.91
CA THR A 323 3.07 -12.88 -6.32
C THR A 323 2.23 -13.79 -7.19
#